data_fdc6086076678c663157e1124ba66a64
#
_entry.id   fdc6086076678c663157e1124ba66a64
#
_cell.length_a   1.000
_cell.length_b   1.000
_cell.length_c   1.000
_cell.angle_alpha   90.00
_cell.angle_beta   90.00
_cell.angle_gamma   90.00
#
_symmetry.space_group_name_H-M   'P 1'
#
loop_
_entity.id
_entity.type
_entity.pdbx_description
1 polymer ?
#
loop_
_entity_poly.entity_id
_entity_poly.type
_entity_poly.pdbx_seq_one_letter_code
_entity_poly.pdbx_strand_id
1 'polypeptide(L)'
;MKQKLLLTLFIASINLAVNAQKNTAYAITGLQKGQNNWTEVRLIDIASGEELKSVYQSSQETQILNARTKKPVANKDLPSNNYEILRRGPDATGNLAPIVKELNGKIQTITIERRTMVSPSLNKPFSTSSAACAYDKKHDRLYYTPMGIAQLRYIDLKSKTQQVFYFEDETFGALRNRNDVPNQITRMVIGADGDGYALTNNAEHLIKFTTNKKAVITDLGALTDDAANGKHSVHSAGGYGGDIIADKSGDLYLITASRNVFKIDVKNKVAIYKGAIQGLPKGYSTNGAAVEEGSMVLVNSSNSTQGYYRFDITKLVAEKVANNGPVFNASDLANGNLLSIKKEKKEDQETVNTAISQNDTKNFAYDESGIQSKVSVYPNPVTNGMVRLTFENYSPGKYQAQLIDISGKQITAKSYTINSKMQTETFDLPQLMAKGNYLIQILNQSNKTTGTNKLVVQ
;
A
#
# COMPACT_ATOMS: atom_id res chain seq x y z
N MET A 1 29.82 41.30 -9.58
CA MET A 1 28.62 41.10 -8.77
C MET A 1 27.49 40.39 -9.53
N LYS A 2 27.22 40.65 -10.81
CA LYS A 2 26.11 40.01 -11.59
C LYS A 2 26.28 38.51 -11.81
N GLN A 3 27.49 37.96 -11.96
CA GLN A 3 27.72 36.53 -12.14
C GLN A 3 27.48 35.68 -10.87
N LYS A 4 27.76 36.22 -9.67
CA LYS A 4 27.49 35.50 -8.40
C LYS A 4 26.01 35.39 -8.10
N LEU A 5 25.21 36.40 -8.50
CA LEU A 5 23.76 36.40 -8.31
C LEU A 5 23.07 35.36 -9.22
N LEU A 6 23.55 35.18 -10.46
CA LEU A 6 23.04 34.17 -11.39
C LEU A 6 23.30 32.73 -10.88
N LEU A 7 24.50 32.49 -10.30
CA LEU A 7 24.84 31.17 -9.78
C LEU A 7 24.00 30.81 -8.52
N THR A 8 23.72 31.80 -7.66
CA THR A 8 22.88 31.58 -6.47
C THR A 8 21.42 31.33 -6.84
N LEU A 9 20.89 31.99 -7.86
CA LEU A 9 19.54 31.72 -8.39
C LEU A 9 19.44 30.33 -9.03
N PHE A 10 20.48 29.88 -9.73
CA PHE A 10 20.50 28.56 -10.37
C PHE A 10 20.58 27.42 -9.33
N ILE A 11 21.36 27.59 -8.25
CA ILE A 11 21.44 26.63 -7.14
C ILE A 11 20.13 26.60 -6.33
N ALA A 12 19.48 27.75 -6.11
CA ALA A 12 18.20 27.83 -5.45
C ALA A 12 17.08 27.18 -6.27
N SER A 13 17.07 27.35 -7.59
CA SER A 13 16.08 26.71 -8.48
C SER A 13 16.28 25.19 -8.57
N ILE A 14 17.50 24.67 -8.53
CA ILE A 14 17.78 23.23 -8.50
C ILE A 14 17.30 22.62 -7.18
N ASN A 15 17.54 23.27 -6.04
CA ASN A 15 17.09 22.79 -4.74
C ASN A 15 15.55 22.83 -4.59
N LEU A 16 14.88 23.83 -5.14
CA LEU A 16 13.42 23.89 -5.18
C LEU A 16 12.83 22.80 -6.07
N ALA A 17 13.42 22.52 -7.23
CA ALA A 17 12.95 21.45 -8.11
C ALA A 17 13.16 20.05 -7.49
N VAL A 18 14.26 19.81 -6.77
CA VAL A 18 14.52 18.54 -6.09
C VAL A 18 13.57 18.32 -4.91
N ASN A 19 13.23 19.38 -4.16
CA ASN A 19 12.28 19.26 -3.06
C ASN A 19 10.82 19.14 -3.57
N ALA A 20 10.46 19.81 -4.67
CA ALA A 20 9.14 19.69 -5.27
C ALA A 20 8.83 18.26 -5.75
N GLN A 21 9.83 17.52 -6.21
CA GLN A 21 9.65 16.12 -6.64
C GLN A 21 9.47 15.13 -5.48
N LYS A 22 9.91 15.47 -4.25
CA LYS A 22 9.76 14.59 -3.09
C LYS A 22 8.32 14.49 -2.57
N ASN A 23 7.51 15.52 -2.79
CA ASN A 23 6.17 15.63 -2.23
C ASN A 23 5.06 15.42 -3.28
N THR A 24 5.34 14.68 -4.35
CA THR A 24 4.34 14.44 -5.39
C THR A 24 4.15 12.95 -5.67
N ALA A 25 2.98 12.60 -6.20
CA ALA A 25 2.69 11.28 -6.72
C ALA A 25 1.85 11.38 -8.00
N TYR A 26 2.01 10.43 -8.90
CA TYR A 26 1.10 10.22 -10.01
C TYR A 26 -0.12 9.44 -9.50
N ALA A 27 -1.31 9.86 -9.94
CA ALA A 27 -2.59 9.24 -9.57
C ALA A 27 -3.35 8.84 -10.83
N ILE A 28 -3.86 7.61 -10.88
CA ILE A 28 -4.82 7.20 -11.90
C ILE A 28 -6.22 7.52 -11.38
N THR A 29 -6.93 8.40 -12.06
CA THR A 29 -8.21 8.97 -11.62
C THR A 29 -9.29 8.84 -12.70
N GLY A 30 -10.52 9.17 -12.32
CA GLY A 30 -11.56 9.48 -13.30
C GLY A 30 -11.41 10.87 -13.90
N LEU A 31 -12.24 11.18 -14.91
CA LEU A 31 -12.29 12.51 -15.54
C LEU A 31 -12.70 13.58 -14.53
N GLN A 32 -13.63 13.25 -13.63
CA GLN A 32 -14.12 14.12 -12.56
C GLN A 32 -13.99 13.44 -11.20
N LYS A 33 -13.93 14.25 -10.14
CA LYS A 33 -13.94 13.74 -8.75
C LYS A 33 -15.20 12.89 -8.51
N GLY A 34 -15.05 11.72 -7.92
CA GLY A 34 -16.12 10.76 -7.67
C GLY A 34 -16.41 9.77 -8.80
N GLN A 35 -15.79 9.92 -9.97
CA GLN A 35 -15.92 8.94 -11.07
C GLN A 35 -14.92 7.79 -10.91
N ASN A 36 -15.32 6.61 -11.43
CA ASN A 36 -14.57 5.36 -11.31
C ASN A 36 -14.16 4.78 -12.68
N ASN A 37 -13.93 5.65 -13.66
CA ASN A 37 -13.50 5.22 -15.00
C ASN A 37 -11.99 5.12 -15.20
N TRP A 38 -11.16 5.52 -14.24
CA TRP A 38 -9.70 5.33 -14.11
C TRP A 38 -8.92 5.44 -15.44
N THR A 39 -9.14 6.51 -16.18
CA THR A 39 -8.54 6.73 -17.51
C THR A 39 -7.68 7.98 -17.61
N GLU A 40 -7.61 8.76 -16.54
CA GLU A 40 -6.86 10.00 -16.46
C GLU A 40 -5.63 9.82 -15.57
N VAL A 41 -4.55 10.49 -15.88
CA VAL A 41 -3.36 10.54 -15.02
C VAL A 41 -3.08 11.96 -14.59
N ARG A 42 -2.93 12.14 -13.28
CA ARG A 42 -2.66 13.43 -12.64
C ARG A 42 -1.39 13.36 -11.80
N LEU A 43 -0.68 14.47 -11.73
CA LEU A 43 0.32 14.69 -10.71
C LEU A 43 -0.37 15.40 -9.54
N ILE A 44 -0.29 14.83 -8.35
CA ILE A 44 -0.88 15.36 -7.13
C ILE A 44 0.20 15.75 -6.12
N ASP A 45 -0.13 16.73 -5.27
CA ASP A 45 0.61 17.02 -4.06
C ASP A 45 0.22 16.02 -2.97
N ILE A 46 1.18 15.28 -2.42
CA ILE A 46 0.89 14.31 -1.35
C ILE A 46 0.63 14.96 0.01
N ALA A 47 0.98 16.23 0.19
CA ALA A 47 0.69 16.96 1.43
C ALA A 47 -0.77 17.42 1.53
N SER A 48 -1.49 17.56 0.39
CA SER A 48 -2.87 18.03 0.34
C SER A 48 -3.82 17.10 -0.43
N GLY A 49 -3.31 16.22 -1.28
CA GLY A 49 -4.10 15.42 -2.22
C GLY A 49 -4.65 16.24 -3.40
N GLU A 50 -4.21 17.49 -3.58
CA GLU A 50 -4.68 18.37 -4.64
C GLU A 50 -3.95 18.11 -5.97
N GLU A 51 -4.65 18.31 -7.08
CA GLU A 51 -4.05 18.20 -8.41
C GLU A 51 -3.09 19.37 -8.66
N LEU A 52 -1.85 19.05 -9.02
CA LEU A 52 -0.85 20.02 -9.48
C LEU A 52 -0.84 20.14 -11.00
N LYS A 53 -1.07 19.03 -11.70
CA LYS A 53 -1.01 18.97 -13.16
C LYS A 53 -1.78 17.77 -13.71
N SER A 54 -2.53 17.98 -14.79
CA SER A 54 -3.01 16.90 -15.64
C SER A 54 -1.84 16.36 -16.47
N VAL A 55 -1.56 15.06 -16.39
CA VAL A 55 -0.45 14.40 -17.09
C VAL A 55 -0.93 13.70 -18.35
N TYR A 56 -2.06 13.03 -18.29
CA TYR A 56 -2.70 12.36 -19.43
C TYR A 56 -4.22 12.52 -19.33
N GLN A 57 -4.85 12.78 -20.46
CA GLN A 57 -6.30 12.90 -20.61
C GLN A 57 -6.80 11.94 -21.69
N SER A 58 -7.79 11.11 -21.35
CA SER A 58 -8.36 10.13 -22.27
C SER A 58 -9.10 10.74 -23.46
N SER A 59 -9.49 12.00 -23.35
CA SER A 59 -10.08 12.79 -24.45
C SER A 59 -9.10 13.08 -25.60
N GLN A 60 -7.79 12.93 -25.35
CA GLN A 60 -6.77 13.08 -26.37
C GLN A 60 -6.73 11.82 -27.24
N GLU A 61 -6.88 11.98 -28.57
CA GLU A 61 -6.77 10.88 -29.52
C GLU A 61 -5.31 10.48 -29.72
N THR A 62 -4.71 9.88 -28.69
CA THR A 62 -3.33 9.40 -28.76
C THR A 62 -3.34 7.91 -29.08
N GLN A 63 -2.55 7.51 -30.08
CA GLN A 63 -2.29 6.11 -30.37
C GLN A 63 -1.12 5.58 -29.53
N ILE A 64 -1.15 4.28 -29.23
CA ILE A 64 -0.01 3.63 -28.59
C ILE A 64 1.10 3.46 -29.61
N LEU A 65 2.33 3.69 -29.17
CA LEU A 65 3.53 3.45 -29.95
C LEU A 65 4.21 2.15 -29.49
N ASN A 66 4.76 1.41 -30.43
CA ASN A 66 5.62 0.29 -30.10
C ASN A 66 6.90 0.80 -29.40
N ALA A 67 7.22 0.25 -28.24
CA ALA A 67 8.35 0.72 -27.41
C ALA A 67 9.71 0.59 -28.12
N ARG A 68 9.87 -0.38 -29.03
CA ARG A 68 11.09 -0.64 -29.78
C ARG A 68 11.19 0.20 -31.07
N THR A 69 10.14 0.16 -31.89
CA THR A 69 10.17 0.79 -33.22
C THR A 69 9.76 2.26 -33.23
N LYS A 70 9.09 2.71 -32.11
CA LYS A 70 8.51 4.05 -31.97
C LYS A 70 7.40 4.37 -32.98
N LYS A 71 6.90 3.38 -33.70
CA LYS A 71 5.82 3.53 -34.68
C LYS A 71 4.46 3.28 -34.01
N PRO A 72 3.38 3.90 -34.50
CA PRO A 72 2.03 3.58 -34.05
C PRO A 72 1.69 2.09 -34.22
N VAL A 73 0.99 1.53 -33.24
CA VAL A 73 0.57 0.14 -33.25
C VAL A 73 -0.87 0.06 -33.73
N ALA A 74 -1.13 -0.70 -34.80
CA ALA A 74 -2.49 -0.96 -35.28
C ALA A 74 -3.16 -2.02 -34.41
N ASN A 75 -4.50 -1.97 -34.29
CA ASN A 75 -5.27 -2.96 -33.52
C ASN A 75 -4.98 -4.42 -33.89
N LYS A 76 -4.78 -4.67 -35.18
CA LYS A 76 -4.46 -6.01 -35.71
C LYS A 76 -3.10 -6.56 -35.26
N ASP A 77 -2.16 -5.66 -34.88
CA ASP A 77 -0.80 -5.99 -34.49
C ASP A 77 -0.68 -6.24 -32.98
N LEU A 78 -1.75 -5.94 -32.24
CA LEU A 78 -1.82 -6.25 -30.83
C LEU A 78 -2.19 -7.72 -30.66
N PRO A 79 -1.47 -8.47 -29.80
CA PRO A 79 -1.84 -9.86 -29.54
C PRO A 79 -3.32 -9.88 -29.19
N SER A 80 -4.11 -10.63 -29.98
CA SER A 80 -5.45 -11.00 -29.57
C SER A 80 -5.23 -11.88 -28.35
N ASN A 81 -5.29 -11.28 -27.15
CA ASN A 81 -5.50 -12.10 -25.99
C ASN A 81 -6.70 -12.94 -26.34
N ASN A 82 -6.53 -14.26 -26.45
CA ASN A 82 -7.58 -15.21 -26.78
C ASN A 82 -8.61 -15.18 -25.65
N TYR A 83 -9.33 -14.05 -25.58
CA TYR A 83 -10.59 -13.98 -24.87
C TYR A 83 -11.58 -14.72 -25.75
N GLU A 84 -11.74 -16.01 -25.54
CA GLU A 84 -12.99 -16.64 -25.89
C GLU A 84 -14.08 -15.83 -25.19
N ILE A 85 -14.56 -14.80 -25.92
CA ILE A 85 -15.91 -14.35 -25.71
C ILE A 85 -16.68 -15.64 -25.95
N LEU A 86 -17.30 -16.20 -24.90
CA LEU A 86 -18.34 -17.20 -25.05
C LEU A 86 -19.46 -16.53 -25.86
N ARG A 87 -19.21 -16.38 -27.16
CA ARG A 87 -20.23 -16.15 -28.16
C ARG A 87 -21.00 -17.45 -28.19
N ARG A 88 -22.16 -17.49 -27.57
CA ARG A 88 -23.21 -18.30 -28.12
C ARG A 88 -23.41 -17.71 -29.51
N GLY A 89 -22.82 -18.39 -30.51
CA GLY A 89 -22.83 -17.90 -31.87
C GLY A 89 -24.26 -17.62 -32.32
N PRO A 90 -24.47 -16.63 -33.18
CA PRO A 90 -25.72 -16.51 -33.90
C PRO A 90 -25.96 -17.81 -34.69
N ASP A 91 -27.23 -18.13 -34.92
CA ASP A 91 -27.59 -19.12 -35.94
C ASP A 91 -26.94 -18.76 -37.29
N ALA A 92 -27.08 -19.63 -38.28
CA ALA A 92 -26.51 -19.41 -39.60
C ALA A 92 -27.04 -18.13 -40.30
N THR A 93 -28.07 -17.47 -39.79
CA THR A 93 -28.65 -16.24 -40.27
C THR A 93 -28.21 -15.00 -39.49
N GLY A 94 -27.39 -15.14 -38.45
CA GLY A 94 -26.91 -14.04 -37.63
C GLY A 94 -27.83 -13.70 -36.44
N ASN A 95 -28.96 -14.38 -36.28
CA ASN A 95 -29.88 -14.21 -35.17
C ASN A 95 -29.54 -15.13 -33.98
N LEU A 96 -29.78 -14.65 -32.77
CA LEU A 96 -29.67 -15.51 -31.58
C LEU A 96 -30.87 -16.48 -31.55
N ALA A 97 -30.61 -17.77 -31.48
CA ALA A 97 -31.66 -18.75 -31.25
C ALA A 97 -32.39 -18.42 -29.93
N PRO A 98 -33.72 -18.34 -29.94
CA PRO A 98 -34.47 -18.06 -28.72
C PRO A 98 -34.26 -19.17 -27.71
N ILE A 99 -34.02 -18.80 -26.44
CA ILE A 99 -33.97 -19.76 -25.34
C ILE A 99 -35.41 -20.08 -24.96
N VAL A 100 -35.84 -21.30 -25.26
CA VAL A 100 -37.16 -21.81 -24.85
C VAL A 100 -36.97 -22.44 -23.46
N LYS A 101 -37.57 -21.85 -22.43
CA LYS A 101 -37.68 -22.45 -21.08
C LYS A 101 -39.12 -22.84 -20.80
N GLU A 102 -39.30 -24.06 -20.36
CA GLU A 102 -40.59 -24.50 -19.79
C GLU A 102 -40.57 -24.12 -18.30
N LEU A 103 -41.44 -23.19 -17.92
CA LEU A 103 -41.67 -22.81 -16.54
C LEU A 103 -43.15 -23.02 -16.22
N ASN A 104 -43.46 -23.90 -15.25
CA ASN A 104 -44.83 -24.20 -14.80
C ASN A 104 -45.76 -24.65 -15.92
N GLY A 105 -45.27 -25.52 -16.82
CA GLY A 105 -46.08 -26.07 -17.92
C GLY A 105 -46.42 -25.07 -19.06
N LYS A 106 -45.76 -23.89 -19.05
CA LYS A 106 -45.87 -22.90 -20.12
C LYS A 106 -44.53 -22.64 -20.79
N ILE A 107 -44.52 -22.71 -22.10
CA ILE A 107 -43.33 -22.37 -22.91
C ILE A 107 -43.20 -20.84 -22.94
N GLN A 108 -42.11 -20.33 -22.38
CA GLN A 108 -41.73 -18.91 -22.48
C GLN A 108 -40.53 -18.77 -23.42
N THR A 109 -40.70 -17.97 -24.46
CA THR A 109 -39.60 -17.58 -25.36
C THR A 109 -38.95 -16.34 -24.80
N ILE A 110 -37.66 -16.47 -24.36
CA ILE A 110 -36.89 -15.32 -23.89
C ILE A 110 -36.04 -14.84 -25.07
N THR A 111 -36.41 -13.68 -25.62
CA THR A 111 -35.56 -12.98 -26.59
C THR A 111 -34.48 -12.23 -25.84
N ILE A 112 -33.25 -12.67 -25.99
CA ILE A 112 -32.09 -11.95 -25.40
C ILE A 112 -31.67 -10.87 -26.39
N GLU A 113 -31.95 -9.62 -26.09
CA GLU A 113 -31.41 -8.50 -26.85
C GLU A 113 -29.88 -8.54 -26.81
N ARG A 114 -29.28 -8.52 -27.97
CA ARG A 114 -27.82 -8.48 -28.16
C ARG A 114 -27.32 -7.10 -27.81
N ARG A 115 -26.75 -6.92 -26.59
CA ARG A 115 -25.84 -5.81 -26.38
C ARG A 115 -24.54 -6.15 -27.12
N THR A 116 -24.31 -5.46 -28.23
CA THR A 116 -23.01 -5.48 -28.92
C THR A 116 -21.98 -4.92 -27.93
N MET A 117 -21.25 -5.79 -27.23
CA MET A 117 -20.10 -5.35 -26.46
C MET A 117 -19.02 -4.98 -27.48
N VAL A 118 -18.85 -3.69 -27.70
CA VAL A 118 -17.76 -3.17 -28.51
C VAL A 118 -16.46 -3.61 -27.82
N SER A 119 -15.66 -4.42 -28.50
CA SER A 119 -14.32 -4.76 -28.00
C SER A 119 -13.54 -3.47 -27.85
N PRO A 120 -12.87 -3.23 -26.72
CA PRO A 120 -12.08 -2.00 -26.55
C PRO A 120 -10.98 -1.95 -27.60
N SER A 121 -10.73 -0.76 -28.08
CA SER A 121 -9.66 -0.50 -29.02
C SER A 121 -8.30 -0.70 -28.33
N LEU A 122 -7.59 -1.78 -28.62
CA LEU A 122 -6.33 -2.12 -27.98
C LEU A 122 -5.20 -1.13 -28.32
N ASN A 123 -5.34 -0.34 -29.38
CA ASN A 123 -4.40 0.69 -29.77
C ASN A 123 -4.63 2.06 -29.10
N LYS A 124 -5.59 2.19 -28.21
CA LYS A 124 -5.78 3.39 -27.38
C LYS A 124 -5.11 3.20 -26.02
N PRO A 125 -4.44 4.22 -25.47
CA PRO A 125 -3.73 4.13 -24.20
C PRO A 125 -4.60 3.61 -23.03
N PHE A 126 -5.74 4.21 -22.83
CA PHE A 126 -6.72 3.81 -21.82
C PHE A 126 -8.02 3.35 -22.49
N SER A 127 -7.94 2.27 -23.24
CA SER A 127 -9.15 1.63 -23.83
C SER A 127 -10.02 0.94 -22.78
N THR A 128 -9.44 0.66 -21.62
CA THR A 128 -10.11 0.23 -20.38
C THR A 128 -9.52 1.01 -19.22
N SER A 129 -10.16 0.97 -18.05
CA SER A 129 -9.61 1.52 -16.82
C SER A 129 -8.25 0.89 -16.49
N SER A 130 -7.43 1.58 -15.71
CA SER A 130 -6.24 1.00 -15.08
C SER A 130 -6.33 1.11 -13.57
N ALA A 131 -5.81 0.12 -12.86
CA ALA A 131 -5.76 0.09 -11.40
C ALA A 131 -4.36 -0.20 -10.86
N ALA A 132 -3.34 -0.10 -11.72
CA ALA A 132 -1.95 -0.32 -11.34
C ALA A 132 -1.02 0.60 -12.11
N CYS A 133 -0.14 1.31 -11.40
CA CYS A 133 0.93 2.10 -12.00
C CYS A 133 2.20 2.11 -11.14
N ALA A 134 3.33 2.38 -11.78
CA ALA A 134 4.64 2.47 -11.12
C ALA A 134 5.49 3.56 -11.76
N TYR A 135 6.06 4.45 -10.96
CA TYR A 135 6.88 5.54 -11.47
C TYR A 135 8.38 5.20 -11.44
N ASP A 136 8.97 5.08 -12.62
CA ASP A 136 10.40 4.96 -12.83
C ASP A 136 11.06 6.34 -12.89
N LYS A 137 11.59 6.76 -11.77
CA LYS A 137 12.28 8.05 -11.63
C LYS A 137 13.56 8.14 -12.49
N LYS A 138 14.24 7.02 -12.74
CA LYS A 138 15.49 6.99 -13.50
C LYS A 138 15.27 7.35 -14.97
N HIS A 139 14.20 6.82 -15.56
CA HIS A 139 13.88 7.04 -16.97
C HIS A 139 12.77 8.05 -17.18
N ASP A 140 12.12 8.54 -16.10
CA ASP A 140 10.97 9.44 -16.09
C ASP A 140 9.80 8.86 -16.89
N ARG A 141 9.35 7.67 -16.46
CA ARG A 141 8.28 6.89 -17.07
C ARG A 141 7.26 6.46 -16.04
N LEU A 142 6.00 6.60 -16.37
CA LEU A 142 4.92 6.01 -15.60
C LEU A 142 4.46 4.72 -16.27
N TYR A 143 4.86 3.57 -15.71
CA TYR A 143 4.39 2.26 -16.15
C TYR A 143 2.97 2.02 -15.65
N TYR A 144 2.16 1.31 -16.43
CA TYR A 144 0.81 0.90 -16.06
C TYR A 144 0.34 -0.30 -16.88
N THR A 145 -0.74 -0.93 -16.44
CA THR A 145 -1.42 -2.00 -17.18
C THR A 145 -2.93 -1.72 -17.24
N PRO A 146 -3.55 -1.75 -18.44
CA PRO A 146 -5.01 -1.61 -18.54
C PRO A 146 -5.71 -2.86 -18.00
N MET A 147 -6.79 -2.69 -17.27
CA MET A 147 -7.60 -3.79 -16.74
C MET A 147 -8.18 -4.66 -17.85
N GLY A 148 -8.11 -5.97 -17.68
CA GLY A 148 -8.56 -6.94 -18.66
C GLY A 148 -7.68 -7.03 -19.91
N ILE A 149 -6.48 -6.44 -19.92
CA ILE A 149 -5.53 -6.47 -21.03
C ILE A 149 -4.13 -6.79 -20.49
N ALA A 150 -3.56 -7.92 -20.90
CA ALA A 150 -2.27 -8.41 -20.42
C ALA A 150 -1.09 -7.71 -21.14
N GLN A 151 -0.96 -6.40 -20.94
CA GLN A 151 0.04 -5.56 -21.58
C GLN A 151 0.74 -4.64 -20.59
N LEU A 152 2.07 -4.57 -20.63
CA LEU A 152 2.85 -3.53 -19.95
C LEU A 152 2.95 -2.31 -20.86
N ARG A 153 2.53 -1.17 -20.37
CA ARG A 153 2.56 0.13 -21.05
C ARG A 153 3.30 1.16 -20.21
N TYR A 154 3.79 2.23 -20.82
CA TYR A 154 4.29 3.39 -20.09
C TYR A 154 3.98 4.70 -20.79
N ILE A 155 3.79 5.75 -20.00
CA ILE A 155 3.75 7.14 -20.46
C ILE A 155 5.17 7.69 -20.35
N ASP A 156 5.70 8.24 -21.44
CA ASP A 156 6.97 8.96 -21.43
C ASP A 156 6.75 10.39 -20.92
N LEU A 157 7.16 10.64 -19.68
CA LEU A 157 6.94 11.90 -18.99
C LEU A 157 7.91 13.01 -19.44
N LYS A 158 9.00 12.65 -20.13
CA LYS A 158 9.92 13.60 -20.78
C LYS A 158 9.34 14.19 -22.06
N SER A 159 8.41 13.45 -22.68
CA SER A 159 7.78 13.90 -23.91
C SER A 159 6.80 15.04 -23.68
N LYS A 160 6.90 16.09 -24.47
CA LYS A 160 5.93 17.21 -24.45
C LYS A 160 4.54 16.79 -24.92
N THR A 161 4.42 15.69 -25.65
CA THR A 161 3.19 15.22 -26.31
C THR A 161 2.57 13.99 -25.66
N GLN A 162 2.90 13.69 -24.41
CA GLN A 162 2.31 12.57 -23.64
C GLN A 162 2.29 11.24 -24.42
N GLN A 163 3.42 10.86 -24.97
CA GLN A 163 3.54 9.63 -25.74
C GLN A 163 3.37 8.41 -24.83
N VAL A 164 2.57 7.46 -25.31
CA VAL A 164 2.34 6.18 -24.63
C VAL A 164 2.93 5.05 -25.43
N PHE A 165 3.66 4.20 -24.78
CA PHE A 165 4.37 3.08 -25.37
C PHE A 165 3.88 1.75 -24.81
N TYR A 166 3.99 0.71 -25.64
CA TYR A 166 3.63 -0.66 -25.32
C TYR A 166 4.82 -1.60 -25.64
N PHE A 167 5.06 -2.54 -24.74
CA PHE A 167 6.01 -3.63 -24.97
C PHE A 167 5.27 -4.83 -25.59
N GLU A 168 5.62 -5.18 -26.81
CA GLU A 168 4.92 -6.20 -27.59
C GLU A 168 5.48 -7.61 -27.41
N ASP A 169 6.72 -7.72 -26.92
CA ASP A 169 7.48 -8.97 -26.98
C ASP A 169 6.99 -10.04 -25.98
N GLU A 170 6.28 -9.66 -24.91
CA GLU A 170 5.88 -10.60 -23.85
C GLU A 170 4.53 -10.21 -23.23
N THR A 171 3.75 -11.22 -22.87
CA THR A 171 2.49 -11.03 -22.14
C THR A 171 2.76 -10.56 -20.70
N PHE A 172 2.05 -9.53 -20.24
CA PHE A 172 2.18 -9.00 -18.90
C PHE A 172 1.00 -9.46 -18.04
N GLY A 173 1.25 -10.43 -17.18
CA GLY A 173 0.26 -11.00 -16.28
C GLY A 173 -0.27 -12.35 -16.75
N ALA A 174 -1.20 -12.89 -15.98
CA ALA A 174 -1.75 -14.24 -16.12
C ALA A 174 -3.26 -14.26 -16.39
N LEU A 175 -3.80 -13.22 -17.05
CA LEU A 175 -5.22 -13.12 -17.36
C LEU A 175 -5.68 -14.26 -18.27
N ARG A 176 -6.71 -14.99 -17.87
CA ARG A 176 -7.38 -16.02 -18.67
C ARG A 176 -8.47 -15.44 -19.58
N ASN A 177 -9.08 -14.35 -19.14
CA ASN A 177 -10.08 -13.59 -19.91
C ASN A 177 -10.18 -12.16 -19.33
N ARG A 178 -10.95 -11.28 -19.98
CA ARG A 178 -11.11 -9.88 -19.55
C ARG A 178 -11.73 -9.68 -18.17
N ASN A 179 -12.52 -10.63 -17.72
CA ASN A 179 -13.24 -10.59 -16.45
C ASN A 179 -12.57 -11.46 -15.38
N ASP A 180 -11.31 -11.84 -15.58
CA ASP A 180 -10.53 -12.66 -14.64
C ASP A 180 -10.07 -11.81 -13.47
N VAL A 181 -10.99 -11.42 -12.59
CA VAL A 181 -10.74 -10.54 -11.45
C VAL A 181 -9.61 -11.04 -10.54
N PRO A 182 -9.49 -12.35 -10.21
CA PRO A 182 -8.38 -12.83 -9.38
C PRO A 182 -7.00 -12.56 -9.99
N ASN A 183 -6.82 -12.76 -11.30
CA ASN A 183 -5.55 -12.59 -11.99
C ASN A 183 -5.35 -11.17 -12.55
N GLN A 184 -6.26 -10.24 -12.25
CA GLN A 184 -6.08 -8.84 -12.60
C GLN A 184 -4.92 -8.25 -11.80
N ILE A 185 -3.96 -7.62 -12.49
CA ILE A 185 -2.91 -6.80 -11.85
C ILE A 185 -3.54 -5.48 -11.42
N THR A 186 -3.50 -5.18 -10.13
CA THR A 186 -4.02 -3.95 -9.53
C THR A 186 -3.01 -3.24 -8.65
N ARG A 187 -1.75 -3.69 -8.65
CA ARG A 187 -0.71 -3.25 -7.74
C ARG A 187 0.63 -3.25 -8.48
N MET A 188 1.32 -2.11 -8.51
CA MET A 188 2.62 -1.99 -9.16
C MET A 188 3.53 -1.01 -8.44
N VAL A 189 4.86 -1.28 -8.44
CA VAL A 189 5.86 -0.38 -7.88
C VAL A 189 7.21 -0.57 -8.60
N ILE A 190 8.07 0.46 -8.57
CA ILE A 190 9.50 0.30 -8.88
C ILE A 190 10.25 0.02 -7.57
N GLY A 191 10.93 -1.12 -7.52
CA GLY A 191 11.72 -1.56 -6.38
C GLY A 191 13.04 -0.81 -6.20
N ALA A 192 13.73 -1.09 -5.09
CA ALA A 192 15.04 -0.50 -4.79
C ALA A 192 16.13 -0.89 -5.80
N ASP A 193 15.96 -2.01 -6.48
CA ASP A 193 16.84 -2.49 -7.56
C ASP A 193 16.61 -1.76 -8.90
N GLY A 194 15.59 -0.92 -8.99
CA GLY A 194 15.20 -0.18 -10.19
C GLY A 194 14.36 -1.00 -11.18
N ASP A 195 14.04 -2.24 -10.86
CA ASP A 195 13.08 -3.05 -11.62
C ASP A 195 11.65 -2.84 -11.12
N GLY A 196 10.68 -3.09 -11.99
CA GLY A 196 9.28 -3.02 -11.63
C GLY A 196 8.76 -4.33 -11.06
N TYR A 197 7.82 -4.22 -10.14
CA TYR A 197 7.09 -5.34 -9.55
C TYR A 197 5.59 -5.10 -9.71
N ALA A 198 4.88 -6.15 -10.06
CA ALA A 198 3.42 -6.16 -10.19
C ALA A 198 2.83 -7.39 -9.50
N LEU A 199 1.66 -7.23 -8.89
CA LEU A 199 1.02 -8.32 -8.15
C LEU A 199 -0.44 -8.46 -8.58
N THR A 200 -0.87 -9.68 -8.85
CA THR A 200 -2.27 -10.00 -9.11
C THR A 200 -3.12 -9.88 -7.85
N ASN A 201 -4.43 -9.71 -8.01
CA ASN A 201 -5.38 -9.61 -6.90
C ASN A 201 -5.31 -10.80 -5.95
N ASN A 202 -5.23 -12.01 -6.50
CA ASN A 202 -5.14 -13.26 -5.74
C ASN A 202 -3.73 -13.57 -5.22
N ALA A 203 -2.73 -12.71 -5.51
CA ALA A 203 -1.34 -12.89 -5.13
C ALA A 203 -0.68 -14.20 -5.65
N GLU A 204 -1.27 -14.85 -6.66
CA GLU A 204 -0.73 -16.06 -7.31
C GLU A 204 0.42 -15.73 -8.28
N HIS A 205 0.55 -14.48 -8.71
CA HIS A 205 1.56 -14.04 -9.66
C HIS A 205 2.20 -12.74 -9.17
N LEU A 206 3.42 -12.85 -8.61
CA LEU A 206 4.34 -11.75 -8.41
C LEU A 206 5.20 -11.64 -9.67
N ILE A 207 5.03 -10.55 -10.43
CA ILE A 207 5.69 -10.37 -11.71
C ILE A 207 6.77 -9.31 -11.57
N LYS A 208 7.98 -9.62 -12.00
CA LYS A 208 9.09 -8.68 -12.10
C LYS A 208 9.28 -8.25 -13.55
N PHE A 209 9.55 -6.97 -13.81
CA PHE A 209 9.91 -6.48 -15.13
C PHE A 209 11.06 -5.49 -15.07
N THR A 210 11.96 -5.55 -16.05
CA THR A 210 13.08 -4.60 -16.12
C THR A 210 12.61 -3.29 -16.75
N THR A 211 13.14 -2.15 -16.26
CA THR A 211 12.82 -0.81 -16.79
C THR A 211 13.73 -0.38 -17.92
N ASN A 212 14.57 -1.28 -18.41
CA ASN A 212 15.51 -1.05 -19.50
C ASN A 212 14.81 -0.82 -20.86
N LYS A 213 15.59 -0.56 -21.91
CA LYS A 213 15.10 -0.31 -23.27
C LYS A 213 14.24 -1.47 -23.83
N LYS A 214 14.57 -2.70 -23.46
CA LYS A 214 13.76 -3.90 -23.70
C LYS A 214 13.32 -4.41 -22.32
N ALA A 215 12.01 -4.40 -22.04
CA ALA A 215 11.50 -4.99 -20.82
C ALA A 215 11.63 -6.52 -20.87
N VAL A 216 12.22 -7.10 -19.85
CA VAL A 216 12.17 -8.54 -19.60
C VAL A 216 11.16 -8.75 -18.50
N ILE A 217 10.13 -9.55 -18.77
CA ILE A 217 9.03 -9.84 -17.84
C ILE A 217 9.23 -11.25 -17.31
N THR A 218 9.23 -11.41 -16.01
CA THR A 218 9.43 -12.68 -15.33
C THR A 218 8.33 -12.87 -14.28
N ASP A 219 7.55 -13.93 -14.40
CA ASP A 219 6.63 -14.35 -13.35
C ASP A 219 7.42 -15.12 -12.28
N LEU A 220 7.50 -14.55 -11.09
CA LEU A 220 8.18 -15.18 -9.95
C LEU A 220 7.28 -16.22 -9.25
N GLY A 221 5.99 -16.29 -9.62
CA GLY A 221 5.00 -17.20 -9.06
C GLY A 221 4.26 -16.64 -7.83
N ALA A 222 3.55 -17.52 -7.14
CA ALA A 222 2.69 -17.17 -6.02
C ALA A 222 3.48 -16.70 -4.78
N LEU A 223 2.85 -15.77 -4.04
CA LEU A 223 3.26 -15.48 -2.67
C LEU A 223 2.79 -16.61 -1.75
N THR A 224 3.47 -16.79 -0.62
CA THR A 224 3.08 -17.70 0.46
C THR A 224 2.80 -16.89 1.71
N ASP A 225 1.68 -17.14 2.37
CA ASP A 225 1.40 -16.53 3.67
C ASP A 225 2.37 -17.09 4.74
N ASP A 226 2.92 -16.21 5.57
CA ASP A 226 3.68 -16.62 6.74
C ASP A 226 2.77 -17.37 7.73
N ALA A 227 3.30 -18.43 8.36
CA ALA A 227 2.55 -19.23 9.32
C ALA A 227 1.98 -18.42 10.50
N ALA A 228 2.62 -17.30 10.86
CA ALA A 228 2.18 -16.41 11.92
C ALA A 228 1.03 -15.47 11.52
N ASN A 229 0.62 -15.43 10.25
CA ASN A 229 -0.47 -14.56 9.78
C ASN A 229 -1.84 -14.93 10.36
N GLY A 230 -2.01 -16.16 10.89
CA GLY A 230 -3.28 -16.66 11.41
C GLY A 230 -4.35 -16.71 10.31
N LYS A 231 -5.43 -15.95 10.49
CA LYS A 231 -6.54 -15.87 9.52
C LYS A 231 -6.31 -14.85 8.39
N HIS A 232 -5.21 -14.11 8.42
CA HIS A 232 -4.94 -13.07 7.43
C HIS A 232 -4.13 -13.62 6.27
N SER A 233 -4.67 -13.48 5.07
CA SER A 233 -4.07 -14.02 3.85
C SER A 233 -4.03 -12.96 2.74
N VAL A 234 -2.91 -12.94 2.00
CA VAL A 234 -2.77 -12.11 0.79
C VAL A 234 -3.65 -12.61 -0.35
N HIS A 235 -4.10 -13.86 -0.29
CA HIS A 235 -4.98 -14.49 -1.29
C HIS A 235 -6.47 -14.20 -1.07
N SER A 236 -6.82 -13.53 0.05
CA SER A 236 -8.22 -13.26 0.40
C SER A 236 -8.90 -12.35 -0.63
N ALA A 237 -10.03 -12.79 -1.19
CA ALA A 237 -10.81 -12.02 -2.15
C ALA A 237 -11.32 -10.68 -1.56
N GLY A 238 -11.54 -10.59 -0.25
CA GLY A 238 -11.89 -9.35 0.45
C GLY A 238 -10.76 -8.29 0.42
N GLY A 239 -9.54 -8.69 0.08
CA GLY A 239 -8.38 -7.81 -0.05
C GLY A 239 -8.06 -7.39 -1.49
N TYR A 240 -8.83 -7.78 -2.49
CA TYR A 240 -8.59 -7.45 -3.88
C TYR A 240 -8.58 -5.93 -4.12
N GLY A 241 -7.71 -5.47 -5.03
CA GLY A 241 -7.31 -4.08 -5.13
C GLY A 241 -6.24 -3.73 -4.08
N GLY A 242 -6.09 -2.43 -3.81
CA GLY A 242 -4.98 -1.96 -2.98
C GLY A 242 -3.76 -1.65 -3.82
N ASP A 243 -2.61 -1.49 -3.16
CA ASP A 243 -1.37 -1.11 -3.81
C ASP A 243 -0.16 -1.77 -3.15
N ILE A 244 0.99 -1.71 -3.81
CA ILE A 244 2.29 -2.10 -3.26
C ILE A 244 3.26 -0.93 -3.30
N ILE A 245 4.07 -0.81 -2.23
CA ILE A 245 5.18 0.14 -2.14
C ILE A 245 6.45 -0.63 -1.81
N ALA A 246 7.61 -0.05 -2.11
CA ALA A 246 8.90 -0.70 -1.91
C ALA A 246 9.72 -0.02 -0.80
N ASP A 247 10.56 -0.78 -0.12
CA ASP A 247 11.53 -0.25 0.82
C ASP A 247 12.96 -0.26 0.25
N LYS A 248 13.87 0.43 0.94
CA LYS A 248 15.29 0.52 0.55
C LYS A 248 16.04 -0.81 0.69
N SER A 249 15.51 -1.78 1.41
CA SER A 249 16.13 -3.10 1.60
C SER A 249 15.73 -4.11 0.51
N GLY A 250 14.78 -3.75 -0.35
CA GLY A 250 14.32 -4.60 -1.46
C GLY A 250 13.06 -5.40 -1.14
N ASP A 251 12.46 -5.20 0.04
CA ASP A 251 11.17 -5.77 0.38
C ASP A 251 10.03 -4.89 -0.15
N LEU A 252 8.85 -5.50 -0.34
CA LEU A 252 7.64 -4.79 -0.72
C LEU A 252 6.64 -4.77 0.44
N TYR A 253 5.73 -3.79 0.43
CA TYR A 253 4.63 -3.72 1.37
C TYR A 253 3.33 -3.65 0.60
N LEU A 254 2.50 -4.67 0.76
CA LEU A 254 1.15 -4.72 0.21
C LEU A 254 0.19 -4.05 1.17
N ILE A 255 -0.56 -3.08 0.68
CA ILE A 255 -1.68 -2.43 1.37
C ILE A 255 -2.94 -2.85 0.61
N THR A 256 -3.72 -3.77 1.15
CA THR A 256 -4.94 -4.29 0.50
C THR A 256 -6.08 -3.28 0.53
N ALA A 257 -7.05 -3.38 -0.38
CA ALA A 257 -8.24 -2.52 -0.36
C ALA A 257 -9.03 -2.61 0.96
N SER A 258 -8.92 -3.71 1.68
CA SER A 258 -9.49 -3.93 3.02
C SER A 258 -8.62 -3.43 4.17
N ARG A 259 -7.59 -2.60 3.89
CA ARG A 259 -6.72 -1.92 4.87
C ARG A 259 -5.72 -2.82 5.60
N ASN A 260 -5.55 -4.08 5.18
CA ASN A 260 -4.53 -4.95 5.74
C ASN A 260 -3.17 -4.63 5.11
N VAL A 261 -2.12 -4.66 5.94
CA VAL A 261 -0.74 -4.45 5.51
C VAL A 261 0.05 -5.73 5.65
N PHE A 262 0.73 -6.12 4.59
CA PHE A 262 1.66 -7.26 4.58
C PHE A 262 3.03 -6.78 4.11
N LYS A 263 4.09 -7.22 4.77
CA LYS A 263 5.45 -7.11 4.28
C LYS A 263 5.76 -8.34 3.43
N ILE A 264 6.28 -8.14 2.23
CA ILE A 264 6.61 -9.21 1.28
C ILE A 264 8.14 -9.30 1.20
N ASP A 265 8.69 -10.40 1.65
CA ASP A 265 10.05 -10.82 1.34
C ASP A 265 10.06 -11.31 -0.13
N VAL A 266 10.58 -10.48 -1.02
CA VAL A 266 10.57 -10.79 -2.47
C VAL A 266 11.42 -12.01 -2.80
N LYS A 267 12.54 -12.21 -2.10
CA LYS A 267 13.46 -13.32 -2.36
C LYS A 267 12.82 -14.67 -2.04
N ASN A 268 12.14 -14.75 -0.89
CA ASN A 268 11.50 -15.97 -0.42
C ASN A 268 10.02 -16.06 -0.83
N LYS A 269 9.45 -14.99 -1.36
CA LYS A 269 8.03 -14.84 -1.73
C LYS A 269 7.09 -15.06 -0.54
N VAL A 270 7.49 -14.63 0.64
CA VAL A 270 6.70 -14.77 1.86
C VAL A 270 6.06 -13.45 2.23
N ALA A 271 4.76 -13.47 2.47
CA ALA A 271 3.96 -12.33 2.90
C ALA A 271 3.69 -12.41 4.42
N ILE A 272 4.18 -11.43 5.16
CA ILE A 272 4.10 -11.35 6.62
C ILE A 272 3.08 -10.28 7.00
N TYR A 273 1.99 -10.65 7.66
CA TYR A 273 0.96 -9.72 8.13
C TYR A 273 1.53 -8.74 9.17
N LYS A 274 1.32 -7.45 8.95
CA LYS A 274 1.79 -6.38 9.84
C LYS A 274 0.69 -5.75 10.68
N GLY A 275 -0.57 -5.93 10.27
CA GLY A 275 -1.73 -5.35 10.94
C GLY A 275 -2.70 -4.71 9.95
N ALA A 276 -3.78 -4.14 10.48
CA ALA A 276 -4.76 -3.36 9.74
C ALA A 276 -4.62 -1.88 10.07
N ILE A 277 -4.74 -1.01 9.05
CA ILE A 277 -4.69 0.44 9.20
C ILE A 277 -5.94 0.89 9.98
N GLN A 278 -5.70 1.55 11.12
CA GLN A 278 -6.71 2.16 11.98
C GLN A 278 -6.90 3.65 11.61
N GLY A 279 -7.98 4.28 12.09
CA GLY A 279 -8.23 5.72 11.90
C GLY A 279 -8.84 6.10 10.55
N LEU A 280 -9.00 5.16 9.62
CA LEU A 280 -9.69 5.41 8.36
C LEU A 280 -11.21 5.41 8.54
N PRO A 281 -11.98 6.24 7.80
CA PRO A 281 -13.43 6.25 7.86
C PRO A 281 -14.05 4.89 7.51
N LYS A 282 -15.26 4.65 8.04
CA LYS A 282 -16.02 3.44 7.67
C LYS A 282 -16.24 3.41 6.15
N GLY A 283 -15.96 2.26 5.54
CA GLY A 283 -16.12 2.07 4.10
C GLY A 283 -15.03 2.68 3.21
N TYR A 284 -14.03 3.35 3.77
CA TYR A 284 -12.88 3.86 3.02
C TYR A 284 -12.01 2.69 2.56
N SER A 285 -11.89 2.46 1.26
CA SER A 285 -10.97 1.47 0.68
C SER A 285 -9.59 2.09 0.48
N THR A 286 -8.52 1.32 0.67
CA THR A 286 -7.14 1.76 0.39
C THR A 286 -6.72 1.22 -0.97
N ASN A 287 -6.71 2.06 -2.01
CA ASN A 287 -6.47 1.62 -3.39
C ASN A 287 -5.11 2.07 -3.93
N GLY A 288 -4.70 3.31 -3.70
CA GLY A 288 -3.37 3.77 -4.05
C GLY A 288 -2.56 4.10 -2.82
N ALA A 289 -1.25 3.89 -2.88
CA ALA A 289 -0.30 4.19 -1.84
C ALA A 289 0.97 4.85 -2.40
N ALA A 290 1.48 5.85 -1.69
CA ALA A 290 2.72 6.51 -2.05
C ALA A 290 3.57 6.76 -0.79
N VAL A 291 4.87 6.56 -0.90
CA VAL A 291 5.79 6.86 0.20
C VAL A 291 6.02 8.36 0.28
N GLU A 292 5.76 8.97 1.43
CA GLU A 292 6.01 10.40 1.66
C GLU A 292 7.50 10.61 1.99
N GLU A 293 7.90 10.24 3.19
CA GLU A 293 9.30 10.25 3.65
C GLU A 293 9.49 9.25 4.80
N GLY A 294 10.65 8.64 4.87
CA GLY A 294 10.98 7.70 5.96
C GLY A 294 10.04 6.51 5.97
N SER A 295 9.29 6.34 7.04
CA SER A 295 8.27 5.31 7.25
C SER A 295 6.83 5.78 6.95
N MET A 296 6.67 7.04 6.50
CA MET A 296 5.35 7.63 6.25
C MET A 296 4.80 7.26 4.88
N VAL A 297 3.56 6.84 4.85
CA VAL A 297 2.81 6.41 3.67
C VAL A 297 1.51 7.21 3.56
N LEU A 298 1.26 7.74 2.37
CA LEU A 298 -0.02 8.30 1.99
C LEU A 298 -0.87 7.23 1.34
N VAL A 299 -2.15 7.17 1.67
CA VAL A 299 -3.14 6.33 0.98
C VAL A 299 -4.33 7.16 0.54
N ASN A 300 -4.90 6.75 -0.59
CA ASN A 300 -6.15 7.26 -1.09
C ASN A 300 -7.20 6.16 -1.22
N SER A 301 -8.41 6.55 -1.59
CA SER A 301 -9.51 5.63 -1.83
C SER A 301 -10.01 5.74 -3.26
N SER A 302 -10.43 4.63 -3.85
CA SER A 302 -11.16 4.63 -5.12
C SER A 302 -12.63 5.03 -4.96
N ASN A 303 -13.19 4.93 -3.76
CA ASN A 303 -14.60 5.15 -3.48
C ASN A 303 -14.90 6.39 -2.62
N SER A 304 -13.91 7.23 -2.33
CA SER A 304 -14.08 8.41 -1.49
C SER A 304 -13.29 9.61 -2.01
N THR A 305 -13.95 10.77 -2.05
CA THR A 305 -13.35 12.07 -2.38
C THR A 305 -13.12 12.95 -1.15
N GLN A 306 -13.33 12.43 0.06
CA GLN A 306 -13.27 13.21 1.29
C GLN A 306 -11.85 13.66 1.67
N GLY A 307 -10.83 12.99 1.17
CA GLY A 307 -9.43 13.30 1.45
C GLY A 307 -8.56 12.06 1.42
N TYR A 308 -7.27 12.30 1.48
CA TYR A 308 -6.23 11.30 1.61
C TYR A 308 -5.85 11.15 3.07
N TYR A 309 -5.20 10.04 3.40
CA TYR A 309 -4.78 9.73 4.76
C TYR A 309 -3.32 9.32 4.77
N ARG A 310 -2.58 9.74 5.79
CA ARG A 310 -1.20 9.33 6.00
C ARG A 310 -1.07 8.49 7.26
N PHE A 311 -0.13 7.57 7.27
CA PHE A 311 0.20 6.76 8.44
C PHE A 311 1.66 6.34 8.41
N ASP A 312 2.21 6.08 9.58
CA ASP A 312 3.50 5.43 9.72
C ASP A 312 3.30 3.91 9.53
N ILE A 313 4.07 3.29 8.60
CA ILE A 313 3.95 1.86 8.27
C ILE A 313 4.25 0.95 9.47
N THR A 314 4.92 1.44 10.49
CA THR A 314 5.23 0.70 11.72
C THR A 314 4.15 0.84 12.78
N LYS A 315 3.29 1.88 12.70
CA LYS A 315 2.24 2.18 13.70
C LYS A 315 0.85 1.85 13.20
N LEU A 316 0.61 1.94 11.90
CA LEU A 316 -0.67 1.65 11.22
C LEU A 316 -1.87 2.46 11.74
N VAL A 317 -1.62 3.69 12.19
CA VAL A 317 -2.67 4.63 12.60
C VAL A 317 -2.68 5.80 11.62
N ALA A 318 -3.80 5.92 10.89
CA ALA A 318 -3.94 6.92 9.84
C ALA A 318 -4.57 8.21 10.35
N GLU A 319 -4.05 9.32 9.85
CA GLU A 319 -4.55 10.67 10.06
C GLU A 319 -4.93 11.30 8.72
N LYS A 320 -6.02 12.06 8.70
CA LYS A 320 -6.46 12.75 7.48
C LYS A 320 -5.46 13.86 7.12
N VAL A 321 -5.08 13.90 5.86
CA VAL A 321 -4.31 15.01 5.30
C VAL A 321 -5.21 16.24 5.12
N ALA A 322 -4.70 17.43 5.46
CA ALA A 322 -5.44 18.66 5.25
C ALA A 322 -5.69 18.91 3.76
N ASN A 323 -6.93 19.21 3.40
CA ASN A 323 -7.34 19.49 2.02
C ASN A 323 -8.43 20.57 1.98
N ASN A 324 -8.47 21.36 0.91
CA ASN A 324 -9.40 22.46 0.72
C ASN A 324 -10.69 22.05 -0.03
N GLY A 325 -11.27 20.92 0.34
CA GLY A 325 -12.46 20.39 -0.29
C GLY A 325 -12.27 18.98 -0.85
N PRO A 326 -13.18 18.46 -1.69
CA PRO A 326 -13.06 17.13 -2.26
C PRO A 326 -11.78 16.97 -3.08
N VAL A 327 -11.10 15.83 -2.95
CA VAL A 327 -9.95 15.43 -3.75
C VAL A 327 -10.37 14.45 -4.85
N PHE A 328 -9.50 14.19 -5.84
CA PHE A 328 -9.73 13.08 -6.76
C PHE A 328 -9.60 11.75 -6.02
N ASN A 329 -10.62 10.91 -6.14
CA ASN A 329 -10.48 9.50 -5.84
C ASN A 329 -9.62 8.85 -6.94
N ALA A 330 -8.79 7.88 -6.58
CA ALA A 330 -7.88 7.25 -7.52
C ALA A 330 -7.88 5.73 -7.36
N SER A 331 -7.63 5.03 -8.44
CA SER A 331 -7.45 3.58 -8.43
C SER A 331 -6.05 3.18 -7.98
N ASP A 332 -5.06 4.07 -8.16
CA ASP A 332 -3.67 3.82 -7.81
C ASP A 332 -2.86 5.12 -7.66
N LEU A 333 -1.74 5.04 -6.91
CA LEU A 333 -0.77 6.11 -6.73
C LEU A 333 0.64 5.59 -6.99
N ALA A 334 1.50 6.41 -7.60
CA ALA A 334 2.90 6.05 -7.79
C ALA A 334 3.84 7.24 -7.57
N ASN A 335 4.92 7.02 -6.84
CA ASN A 335 6.06 7.94 -6.80
C ASN A 335 7.40 7.19 -6.75
N GLY A 336 8.49 7.92 -6.82
CA GLY A 336 9.84 7.35 -6.82
C GLY A 336 10.50 7.29 -5.44
N ASN A 337 9.72 7.39 -4.36
CA ASN A 337 10.25 7.30 -3.00
C ASN A 337 10.23 5.85 -2.52
N LEU A 338 11.21 5.51 -1.66
CA LEU A 338 11.30 4.20 -1.04
C LEU A 338 11.15 4.35 0.48
N LEU A 339 10.42 3.43 1.10
CA LEU A 339 10.34 3.35 2.56
C LEU A 339 11.74 3.24 3.16
N SER A 340 11.95 3.98 4.24
CA SER A 340 13.18 3.93 5.03
C SER A 340 12.81 3.73 6.49
N ILE A 341 12.57 2.48 6.86
CA ILE A 341 12.32 2.11 8.24
C ILE A 341 13.67 2.10 8.95
N LYS A 342 13.89 3.04 9.86
CA LYS A 342 15.09 3.01 10.71
C LYS A 342 15.03 1.72 11.53
N LYS A 343 15.95 0.79 11.29
CA LYS A 343 16.21 -0.26 12.27
C LYS A 343 16.62 0.46 13.55
N GLU A 344 15.93 0.24 14.66
CA GLU A 344 16.47 0.60 15.96
C GLU A 344 17.87 0.00 16.00
N LYS A 345 18.89 0.86 16.11
CA LYS A 345 20.26 0.39 16.29
C LYS A 345 20.23 -0.49 17.55
N LYS A 346 20.48 -1.79 17.39
CA LYS A 346 21.12 -2.52 18.45
C LYS A 346 22.44 -1.78 18.68
N GLU A 347 22.58 -1.11 19.80
CA GLU A 347 23.86 -0.60 20.21
C GLU A 347 24.81 -1.80 20.30
N ASP A 348 25.71 -1.93 19.33
CA ASP A 348 26.88 -2.78 19.45
C ASP A 348 27.67 -2.21 20.61
N GLN A 349 27.66 -2.92 21.73
CA GLN A 349 28.54 -2.62 22.83
C GLN A 349 29.99 -2.85 22.37
N GLU A 350 30.63 -1.78 21.87
CA GLU A 350 32.08 -1.72 21.89
C GLU A 350 32.53 -1.68 23.36
N THR A 351 33.27 -2.71 23.73
CA THR A 351 33.95 -2.81 25.02
C THR A 351 34.92 -1.66 25.18
N VAL A 352 34.51 -0.62 25.87
CA VAL A 352 35.44 0.33 26.51
C VAL A 352 35.55 -0.04 27.97
N ASN A 353 36.65 -0.73 28.33
CA ASN A 353 37.08 -0.89 29.69
C ASN A 353 37.42 0.48 30.30
N THR A 354 36.51 1.01 31.12
CA THR A 354 36.87 1.99 32.15
C THR A 354 36.03 1.74 33.38
N ALA A 355 36.69 1.42 34.47
CA ALA A 355 36.10 1.19 35.77
C ALA A 355 35.36 2.42 36.28
N ILE A 356 34.05 2.32 36.51
CA ILE A 356 33.32 3.17 37.46
C ILE A 356 32.15 2.35 38.05
N SER A 357 32.25 2.22 39.38
CA SER A 357 31.21 2.08 40.41
C SER A 357 29.87 1.42 40.10
N GLN A 358 29.63 0.33 40.82
CA GLN A 358 28.34 -0.34 41.05
C GLN A 358 27.21 0.64 41.36
N ASN A 359 26.17 0.56 40.55
CA ASN A 359 24.75 0.60 40.90
C ASN A 359 23.94 1.05 39.66
N ASP A 360 23.47 0.08 38.85
CA ASP A 360 22.21 0.11 38.12
C ASP A 360 22.15 -1.11 37.17
N THR A 361 21.93 -2.28 37.76
CA THR A 361 21.58 -3.48 37.01
C THR A 361 20.12 -3.39 36.55
N LYS A 362 19.84 -2.95 35.32
CA LYS A 362 18.57 -3.19 34.65
C LYS A 362 18.46 -4.68 34.32
N ASN A 363 17.80 -5.43 35.21
CA ASN A 363 17.49 -6.82 34.97
C ASN A 363 16.27 -6.91 34.05
N PHE A 364 16.49 -7.19 32.75
CA PHE A 364 15.44 -7.64 31.84
C PHE A 364 15.28 -9.16 31.98
N ALA A 365 14.05 -9.63 32.14
CA ALA A 365 13.75 -11.05 32.11
C ALA A 365 13.66 -11.50 30.65
N TYR A 366 14.50 -12.46 30.27
CA TYR A 366 14.36 -13.19 29.00
C TYR A 366 13.63 -14.50 29.27
N ASP A 367 12.79 -14.95 28.31
CA ASP A 367 12.36 -16.34 28.29
C ASP A 367 13.47 -17.23 27.69
N GLU A 368 13.34 -18.53 27.79
CA GLU A 368 14.31 -19.49 27.28
C GLU A 368 14.52 -19.46 25.74
N SER A 369 13.70 -18.71 25.01
CA SER A 369 13.80 -18.52 23.56
C SER A 369 14.57 -17.27 23.15
N GLY A 370 14.99 -16.42 24.11
CA GLY A 370 15.74 -15.18 23.85
C GLY A 370 14.88 -14.05 23.27
N ILE A 371 13.55 -14.17 23.28
CA ILE A 371 12.62 -13.16 22.80
C ILE A 371 12.32 -12.19 23.95
N GLN A 372 12.54 -10.89 23.74
CA GLN A 372 12.29 -9.86 24.75
C GLN A 372 10.80 -9.67 25.03
N SER A 373 10.40 -9.79 26.30
CA SER A 373 9.05 -9.44 26.76
C SER A 373 8.86 -7.92 26.68
N LYS A 374 7.71 -7.47 26.11
CA LYS A 374 7.38 -6.07 25.92
C LYS A 374 5.95 -5.80 26.40
N VAL A 375 5.75 -4.63 27.04
CA VAL A 375 4.40 -4.11 27.28
C VAL A 375 4.22 -2.80 26.54
N SER A 376 3.07 -2.62 25.87
CA SER A 376 2.68 -1.39 25.19
C SER A 376 1.51 -0.75 25.95
N VAL A 377 1.47 0.59 26.01
CA VAL A 377 0.44 1.36 26.75
C VAL A 377 -0.26 2.30 25.78
N TYR A 378 -1.59 2.18 25.64
CA TYR A 378 -2.40 2.99 24.73
C TYR A 378 -3.80 3.29 25.31
N PRO A 379 -4.38 4.49 25.12
CA PRO A 379 -3.78 5.66 24.47
C PRO A 379 -2.70 6.31 25.35
N ASN A 380 -1.70 6.92 24.70
CA ASN A 380 -0.68 7.71 25.38
C ASN A 380 -0.29 8.89 24.46
N PRO A 381 -0.68 10.14 24.77
CA PRO A 381 -1.28 10.63 26.02
C PRO A 381 -2.67 10.07 26.30
N VAL A 382 -3.01 9.95 27.60
CA VAL A 382 -4.33 9.54 28.05
C VAL A 382 -5.18 10.74 28.47
N THR A 383 -6.44 10.75 28.02
CA THR A 383 -7.44 11.80 28.33
C THR A 383 -8.68 11.25 29.04
N ASN A 384 -8.93 9.94 28.97
CA ASN A 384 -10.19 9.33 29.42
C ASN A 384 -10.05 8.47 30.68
N GLY A 385 -9.01 8.65 31.49
CA GLY A 385 -8.83 7.94 32.75
C GLY A 385 -8.62 6.41 32.63
N MET A 386 -8.35 5.90 31.43
CA MET A 386 -8.16 4.47 31.17
C MET A 386 -7.13 4.23 30.08
N VAL A 387 -6.26 3.25 30.27
CA VAL A 387 -5.31 2.78 29.24
C VAL A 387 -5.42 1.26 29.05
N ARG A 388 -5.01 0.81 27.90
CA ARG A 388 -4.84 -0.61 27.59
C ARG A 388 -3.35 -0.95 27.68
N LEU A 389 -3.06 -2.08 28.32
CA LEU A 389 -1.74 -2.66 28.44
C LEU A 389 -1.69 -3.89 27.55
N THR A 390 -0.93 -3.86 26.48
CA THR A 390 -0.71 -5.04 25.61
C THR A 390 0.61 -5.70 26.02
N PHE A 391 0.50 -6.91 26.55
CA PHE A 391 1.62 -7.76 26.91
C PHE A 391 2.02 -8.58 25.69
N GLU A 392 3.28 -8.48 25.26
CA GLU A 392 3.85 -9.21 24.14
C GLU A 392 5.01 -10.09 24.63
N ASN A 393 4.99 -11.37 24.29
CA ASN A 393 6.00 -12.37 24.66
C ASN A 393 6.21 -12.54 26.17
N TYR A 394 5.17 -12.29 26.96
CA TYR A 394 5.17 -12.63 28.38
C TYR A 394 4.85 -14.11 28.57
N SER A 395 5.59 -14.76 29.45
CA SER A 395 5.28 -16.13 29.87
C SER A 395 3.93 -16.19 30.62
N PRO A 396 3.11 -17.24 30.45
CA PRO A 396 1.90 -17.39 31.25
C PRO A 396 2.19 -17.27 32.73
N GLY A 397 1.39 -16.47 33.46
CA GLY A 397 1.65 -16.20 34.86
C GLY A 397 0.89 -14.99 35.40
N LYS A 398 1.10 -14.69 36.68
CA LYS A 398 0.56 -13.50 37.33
C LYS A 398 1.55 -12.37 37.27
N TYR A 399 1.06 -11.20 36.88
CA TYR A 399 1.81 -9.95 36.78
C TYR A 399 1.06 -8.83 37.47
N GLN A 400 1.77 -7.81 37.93
CA GLN A 400 1.18 -6.61 38.50
C GLN A 400 1.64 -5.40 37.71
N ALA A 401 0.71 -4.58 37.22
CA ALA A 401 1.02 -3.26 36.70
C ALA A 401 0.89 -2.23 37.82
N GLN A 402 1.92 -1.41 38.00
CA GLN A 402 1.96 -0.31 38.97
C GLN A 402 2.09 1.00 38.23
N LEU A 403 1.26 1.98 38.57
CA LEU A 403 1.39 3.36 38.14
C LEU A 403 2.21 4.12 39.20
N ILE A 404 3.29 4.72 38.77
CA ILE A 404 4.18 5.49 39.66
C ILE A 404 4.37 6.91 39.10
N ASP A 405 4.53 7.88 39.97
CA ASP A 405 4.91 9.24 39.58
C ASP A 405 6.43 9.35 39.29
N ILE A 406 6.87 10.52 38.85
CA ILE A 406 8.29 10.78 38.53
C ILE A 406 9.22 10.72 39.76
N SER A 407 8.66 10.78 40.99
CA SER A 407 9.43 10.60 42.23
C SER A 407 9.58 9.14 42.63
N GLY A 408 8.93 8.20 41.92
CA GLY A 408 8.93 6.78 42.24
C GLY A 408 7.81 6.37 43.20
N LYS A 409 6.90 7.28 43.58
CA LYS A 409 5.76 6.96 44.47
C LYS A 409 4.69 6.22 43.70
N GLN A 410 4.28 5.05 44.21
CA GLN A 410 3.18 4.28 43.65
C GLN A 410 1.85 5.01 43.87
N ILE A 411 1.10 5.20 42.78
CA ILE A 411 -0.21 5.83 42.76
C ILE A 411 -1.32 4.73 42.90
N THR A 412 -1.22 3.71 42.03
CA THR A 412 -2.14 2.58 42.02
C THR A 412 -1.49 1.35 41.42
N ALA A 413 -2.08 0.15 41.66
CA ALA A 413 -1.62 -1.09 41.08
C ALA A 413 -2.80 -2.02 40.78
N LYS A 414 -2.65 -2.85 39.72
CA LYS A 414 -3.65 -3.86 39.34
C LYS A 414 -2.92 -5.14 38.89
N SER A 415 -3.45 -6.29 39.36
CA SER A 415 -2.90 -7.60 39.02
C SER A 415 -3.62 -8.20 37.82
N TYR A 416 -2.86 -8.91 36.97
CA TYR A 416 -3.31 -9.58 35.75
C TYR A 416 -2.82 -11.01 35.74
N THR A 417 -3.62 -11.90 35.13
CA THR A 417 -3.18 -13.23 34.76
C THR A 417 -2.99 -13.28 33.24
N ILE A 418 -1.76 -13.46 32.80
CA ILE A 418 -1.40 -13.55 31.40
C ILE A 418 -1.40 -15.03 31.02
N ASN A 419 -2.17 -15.39 30.00
CA ASN A 419 -2.37 -16.76 29.54
C ASN A 419 -1.89 -16.99 28.12
N SER A 420 -1.53 -15.93 27.39
CA SER A 420 -1.09 -16.01 25.99
C SER A 420 0.09 -15.07 25.73
N LYS A 421 0.89 -15.38 24.70
CA LYS A 421 2.06 -14.58 24.29
C LYS A 421 1.71 -13.14 23.88
N MET A 422 0.45 -12.89 23.52
CA MET A 422 -0.08 -11.55 23.24
C MET A 422 -1.46 -11.43 23.92
N GLN A 423 -1.56 -10.55 24.94
CA GLN A 423 -2.79 -10.32 25.70
C GLN A 423 -2.93 -8.85 26.01
N THR A 424 -4.14 -8.31 25.85
CA THR A 424 -4.43 -6.90 26.14
C THR A 424 -5.37 -6.81 27.33
N GLU A 425 -4.97 -6.02 28.33
CA GLU A 425 -5.69 -5.78 29.56
C GLU A 425 -6.01 -4.29 29.75
N THR A 426 -7.04 -3.99 30.52
CA THR A 426 -7.45 -2.62 30.84
C THR A 426 -6.89 -2.20 32.18
N PHE A 427 -6.27 -1.02 32.22
CA PHE A 427 -5.77 -0.39 33.45
C PHE A 427 -6.48 0.96 33.66
N ASP A 428 -7.26 1.05 34.75
CA ASP A 428 -8.01 2.24 35.10
C ASP A 428 -7.13 3.19 35.91
N LEU A 429 -7.11 4.45 35.54
CA LEU A 429 -6.38 5.50 36.23
C LEU A 429 -7.29 6.13 37.31
N PRO A 430 -6.74 6.59 38.42
CA PRO A 430 -7.53 7.32 39.42
C PRO A 430 -8.21 8.57 38.85
N GLN A 431 -9.43 8.85 39.20
CA GLN A 431 -10.23 9.97 38.67
C GLN A 431 -9.61 11.36 38.91
N LEU A 432 -8.80 11.50 39.92
CA LEU A 432 -8.18 12.78 40.34
C LEU A 432 -6.65 12.76 40.10
N MET A 433 -6.21 12.37 38.92
CA MET A 433 -4.79 12.46 38.57
C MET A 433 -4.44 13.86 38.05
N ALA A 434 -3.31 14.38 38.53
CA ALA A 434 -2.74 15.60 37.94
C ALA A 434 -2.22 15.32 36.52
N LYS A 435 -2.35 16.31 35.64
CA LYS A 435 -1.73 16.27 34.31
C LYS A 435 -0.21 16.19 34.47
N GLY A 436 0.43 15.32 33.67
CA GLY A 436 1.88 15.16 33.78
C GLY A 436 2.38 13.81 33.29
N ASN A 437 3.66 13.56 33.60
CA ASN A 437 4.35 12.33 33.23
C ASN A 437 4.33 11.33 34.39
N TYR A 438 4.03 10.08 34.07
CA TYR A 438 3.98 8.93 34.96
C TYR A 438 4.71 7.76 34.33
N LEU A 439 4.96 6.71 35.11
CA LEU A 439 5.50 5.45 34.62
C LEU A 439 4.53 4.31 34.97
N ILE A 440 4.33 3.39 34.03
CA ILE A 440 3.68 2.10 34.30
C ILE A 440 4.78 1.05 34.34
N GLN A 441 4.94 0.41 35.50
CA GLN A 441 5.87 -0.71 35.70
C GLN A 441 5.11 -2.03 35.78
N ILE A 442 5.64 -3.06 35.12
CA ILE A 442 5.12 -4.41 35.18
C ILE A 442 6.06 -5.24 36.05
N LEU A 443 5.52 -5.88 37.07
CA LEU A 443 6.23 -6.77 37.98
C LEU A 443 5.73 -8.20 37.78
N ASN A 444 6.66 -9.16 37.91
CA ASN A 444 6.33 -10.60 37.97
C ASN A 444 5.97 -11.02 39.39
N GLN A 445 5.66 -12.31 39.59
CA GLN A 445 5.33 -12.88 40.91
C GLN A 445 6.41 -12.71 41.99
N SER A 446 7.66 -12.52 41.57
CA SER A 446 8.79 -12.27 42.49
C SER A 446 9.03 -10.78 42.74
N ASN A 447 8.06 -9.91 42.40
CA ASN A 447 8.15 -8.46 42.48
C ASN A 447 9.34 -7.84 41.70
N LYS A 448 9.83 -8.57 40.69
CA LYS A 448 10.88 -8.08 39.79
C LYS A 448 10.26 -7.36 38.63
N THR A 449 10.72 -6.15 38.31
CA THR A 449 10.26 -5.37 37.17
C THR A 449 10.65 -6.07 35.87
N THR A 450 9.65 -6.34 35.02
CA THR A 450 9.81 -6.99 33.70
C THR A 450 9.52 -6.05 32.53
N GLY A 451 9.00 -4.86 32.81
CA GLY A 451 8.76 -3.83 31.81
C GLY A 451 8.44 -2.48 32.44
N THR A 452 8.78 -1.40 31.75
CA THR A 452 8.46 -0.02 32.20
C THR A 452 8.08 0.82 30.97
N ASN A 453 6.98 1.58 31.06
CA ASN A 453 6.52 2.49 30.03
C ASN A 453 6.21 3.86 30.60
N LYS A 454 6.55 4.90 29.84
CA LYS A 454 6.12 6.27 30.14
C LYS A 454 4.64 6.45 29.79
N LEU A 455 3.88 7.09 30.68
CA LEU A 455 2.51 7.51 30.47
C LEU A 455 2.38 9.02 30.62
N VAL A 456 1.70 9.67 29.66
CA VAL A 456 1.40 11.10 29.72
C VAL A 456 -0.10 11.26 29.96
N VAL A 457 -0.46 11.99 31.03
CA VAL A 457 -1.85 12.33 31.40
C VAL A 457 -2.12 13.78 30.98
N GLN A 458 -3.20 14.03 30.20
CA GLN A 458 -3.60 15.33 29.70
C GLN A 458 -4.97 15.79 30.20
#